data_c7384e106a41d0b7394af0d4a55516cf
#
_entry.id   c7384e106a41d0b7394af0d4a55516cf
#
_cell.length_a   1.000
_cell.length_b   1.000
_cell.length_c   1.000
_cell.angle_alpha   90.00
_cell.angle_beta   90.00
_cell.angle_gamma   90.00
#
_symmetry.space_group_name_H-M   'P 1'
#
loop_
_entity.id
_entity.type
_entity.pdbx_description
1 polymer ?
#
loop_
_entity_poly.entity_id
_entity_poly.type
_entity_poly.pdbx_seq_one_letter_code
_entity_poly.pdbx_strand_id
1 'polypeptide(L)'
;MIRRIGVYVDASNIGMNGGHGMRYDVLRALACRDDGEAQRLNVYLSFDERRAETFAEYGARALAYQAALRDQGFRVTVKPVKYYRDEEGVETTKSNADLDMAVDVLTESERLDTVLLATGDGDFIRVVRALQSKGCRVEVLGFDNVSRELRDGADQFINGYLVPNLLPLRDNPTPGARWGQYGAKVRGICNRFSIEDGYGFIAYWSALPETPILAATETKPAYFKLSSLVDAQVAARLPSRQVVLEFELHPPARADGAPEARRIHVVNA
;
A
#
# COMPACT_ATOMS: atom_id res chain seq x y z
N MET A 1 -16.59 18.18 -13.50
CA MET A 1 -15.20 18.69 -13.64
C MET A 1 -14.30 17.50 -13.37
N ILE A 2 -13.37 17.17 -14.26
CA ILE A 2 -12.44 16.04 -14.08
C ILE A 2 -11.48 16.36 -12.94
N ARG A 3 -11.35 15.46 -11.97
CA ARG A 3 -10.46 15.61 -10.82
C ARG A 3 -9.01 15.36 -11.23
N ARG A 4 -8.14 16.35 -11.04
CA ARG A 4 -6.72 16.30 -11.41
C ARG A 4 -5.90 15.70 -10.27
N ILE A 5 -5.17 14.64 -10.54
CA ILE A 5 -4.51 13.83 -9.53
C ILE A 5 -2.99 13.81 -9.73
N GLY A 6 -2.26 13.97 -8.64
CA GLY A 6 -0.82 13.70 -8.55
C GLY A 6 -0.56 12.47 -7.69
N VAL A 7 0.28 11.55 -8.18
CA VAL A 7 0.76 10.38 -7.44
C VAL A 7 2.26 10.50 -7.26
N TYR A 8 2.71 10.44 -6.01
CA TYR A 8 4.11 10.56 -5.64
C TYR A 8 4.50 9.40 -4.74
N VAL A 9 5.50 8.63 -5.16
CA VAL A 9 5.86 7.38 -4.49
C VAL A 9 7.30 7.44 -4.01
N ASP A 10 7.50 7.36 -2.70
CA ASP A 10 8.79 7.01 -2.10
C ASP A 10 8.98 5.49 -2.18
N ALA A 11 9.56 5.04 -3.29
CA ALA A 11 9.67 3.61 -3.54
C ALA A 11 10.62 2.91 -2.57
N SER A 12 11.60 3.64 -2.00
CA SER A 12 12.51 3.10 -1.00
C SER A 12 11.79 2.83 0.32
N ASN A 13 11.04 3.82 0.82
CA ASN A 13 10.25 3.68 2.03
C ASN A 13 9.19 2.58 1.88
N ILE A 14 8.41 2.61 0.80
CA ILE A 14 7.39 1.60 0.50
C ILE A 14 7.99 0.20 0.42
N GLY A 15 9.11 0.04 -0.30
CA GLY A 15 9.75 -1.27 -0.47
C GLY A 15 10.28 -1.87 0.84
N MET A 16 10.83 -1.04 1.72
CA MET A 16 11.35 -1.47 3.03
C MET A 16 10.25 -1.77 4.06
N ASN A 17 9.05 -1.20 3.88
CA ASN A 17 7.96 -1.29 4.84
C ASN A 17 6.77 -2.12 4.32
N GLY A 18 7.03 -3.24 3.65
CA GLY A 18 6.00 -4.22 3.29
C GLY A 18 5.39 -4.06 1.89
N GLY A 19 5.67 -2.96 1.19
CA GLY A 19 5.16 -2.71 -0.17
C GLY A 19 6.01 -3.26 -1.30
N HIS A 20 6.96 -4.17 -1.01
CA HIS A 20 7.80 -4.77 -2.05
C HIS A 20 6.96 -5.52 -3.10
N GLY A 21 7.20 -5.21 -4.38
CA GLY A 21 6.44 -5.78 -5.49
C GLY A 21 5.09 -5.09 -5.74
N MET A 22 4.88 -3.89 -5.18
CA MET A 22 3.69 -3.09 -5.43
C MET A 22 3.45 -2.88 -6.92
N ARG A 23 2.20 -3.07 -7.34
CA ARG A 23 1.76 -2.89 -8.73
C ARG A 23 1.35 -1.45 -8.97
N TYR A 24 2.13 -0.75 -9.76
CA TYR A 24 1.95 0.67 -10.06
C TYR A 24 0.74 0.95 -10.98
N ASP A 25 0.37 -0.01 -11.83
CA ASP A 25 -0.87 0.05 -12.61
C ASP A 25 -2.11 0.07 -11.70
N VAL A 26 -2.11 -0.74 -10.64
CA VAL A 26 -3.18 -0.78 -9.64
C VAL A 26 -3.17 0.48 -8.77
N LEU A 27 -1.99 0.96 -8.38
CA LEU A 27 -1.86 2.23 -7.63
C LEU A 27 -2.44 3.40 -8.43
N ARG A 28 -2.10 3.49 -9.72
CA ARG A 28 -2.67 4.49 -10.64
C ARG A 28 -4.18 4.36 -10.74
N ALA A 29 -4.72 3.14 -10.93
CA ALA A 29 -6.16 2.91 -11.00
C ALA A 29 -6.86 3.33 -9.69
N LEU A 30 -6.27 3.02 -8.53
CA LEU A 30 -6.79 3.46 -7.23
C LEU A 30 -6.80 4.98 -7.11
N ALA A 31 -5.73 5.65 -7.51
CA ALA A 31 -5.65 7.11 -7.46
C ALA A 31 -6.67 7.78 -8.39
N CYS A 32 -6.86 7.22 -9.59
CA CYS A 32 -7.76 7.74 -10.62
C CYS A 32 -9.22 7.27 -10.49
N ARG A 33 -9.60 6.61 -9.37
CA ARG A 33 -11.01 6.25 -9.13
C ARG A 33 -11.92 7.47 -9.20
N ASP A 34 -13.21 7.27 -9.46
CA ASP A 34 -14.18 8.35 -9.58
C ASP A 34 -13.82 9.36 -10.71
N ASP A 35 -13.51 8.81 -11.89
CA ASP A 35 -13.18 9.57 -13.11
C ASP A 35 -12.05 10.61 -12.93
N GLY A 36 -11.15 10.36 -11.98
CA GLY A 36 -9.96 11.18 -11.79
C GLY A 36 -8.93 10.95 -12.89
N GLU A 37 -8.20 12.00 -13.27
CA GLU A 37 -7.14 11.95 -14.28
C GLU A 37 -5.78 12.23 -13.66
N ALA A 38 -4.83 11.30 -13.88
CA ALA A 38 -3.46 11.45 -13.42
C ALA A 38 -2.72 12.52 -14.25
N GLN A 39 -2.47 13.67 -13.64
CA GLN A 39 -1.66 14.75 -14.23
C GLN A 39 -0.18 14.56 -13.93
N ARG A 40 0.15 13.94 -12.81
CA ARG A 40 1.51 13.65 -12.38
C ARG A 40 1.57 12.22 -11.81
N LEU A 41 2.55 11.47 -12.29
CA LEU A 41 2.90 10.14 -11.79
C LEU A 41 4.41 10.13 -11.55
N ASN A 42 4.84 10.27 -10.31
CA ASN A 42 6.24 10.41 -9.93
C ASN A 42 6.67 9.28 -8.99
N VAL A 43 7.83 8.71 -9.24
CA VAL A 43 8.47 7.71 -8.37
C VAL A 43 9.89 8.16 -8.05
N TYR A 44 10.25 8.10 -6.80
CA TYR A 44 11.55 8.45 -6.26
C TYR A 44 12.26 7.21 -5.77
N LEU A 45 13.46 6.99 -6.29
CA LEU A 45 14.28 5.79 -6.06
C LEU A 45 15.65 6.19 -5.53
N SER A 46 16.15 5.40 -4.59
CA SER A 46 17.57 5.40 -4.23
C SER A 46 18.29 4.34 -5.05
N PHE A 47 19.48 4.66 -5.57
CA PHE A 47 20.31 3.73 -6.32
C PHE A 47 21.73 3.68 -5.75
N ASP A 48 22.19 2.49 -5.41
CA ASP A 48 23.51 2.26 -4.87
C ASP A 48 24.47 1.89 -5.98
N GLU A 49 25.26 2.86 -6.44
CA GLU A 49 26.24 2.70 -7.52
C GLU A 49 27.36 1.72 -7.15
N ARG A 50 27.88 1.78 -5.91
CA ARG A 50 28.92 0.85 -5.45
C ARG A 50 28.44 -0.60 -5.45
N ARG A 51 27.19 -0.80 -5.03
CA ARG A 51 26.57 -2.12 -5.05
C ARG A 51 26.38 -2.61 -6.49
N ALA A 52 26.02 -1.72 -7.42
CA ALA A 52 25.84 -2.06 -8.82
C ALA A 52 27.19 -2.43 -9.50
N GLU A 53 28.29 -1.77 -9.13
CA GLU A 53 29.63 -2.12 -9.60
C GLU A 53 30.06 -3.49 -9.08
N THR A 54 29.71 -3.83 -7.83
CA THR A 54 30.06 -5.11 -7.22
C THR A 54 29.15 -6.25 -7.67
N PHE A 55 27.86 -5.99 -7.86
CA PHE A 55 26.83 -6.98 -8.18
C PHE A 55 26.08 -6.58 -9.46
N ALA A 56 26.53 -7.05 -10.60
CA ALA A 56 25.94 -6.73 -11.92
C ALA A 56 24.44 -7.02 -12.01
N GLU A 57 23.95 -8.09 -11.35
CA GLU A 57 22.54 -8.43 -11.29
C GLU A 57 21.69 -7.35 -10.58
N TYR A 58 22.23 -6.72 -9.54
CA TYR A 58 21.54 -5.62 -8.85
C TYR A 58 21.35 -4.43 -9.79
N GLY A 59 22.40 -4.03 -10.51
CA GLY A 59 22.35 -2.96 -11.47
C GLY A 59 21.33 -3.24 -12.60
N ALA A 60 21.39 -4.45 -13.18
CA ALA A 60 20.47 -4.86 -14.23
C ALA A 60 19.00 -4.87 -13.77
N ARG A 61 18.72 -5.40 -12.57
CA ARG A 61 17.37 -5.40 -11.98
C ARG A 61 16.85 -3.98 -11.71
N ALA A 62 17.71 -3.09 -11.20
CA ALA A 62 17.34 -1.71 -10.94
C ALA A 62 17.00 -0.97 -12.23
N LEU A 63 17.77 -1.15 -13.31
CA LEU A 63 17.49 -0.56 -14.62
C LEU A 63 16.19 -1.11 -15.23
N ALA A 64 15.97 -2.42 -15.16
CA ALA A 64 14.74 -3.05 -15.63
C ALA A 64 13.51 -2.53 -14.87
N TYR A 65 13.61 -2.37 -13.55
CA TYR A 65 12.55 -1.82 -12.72
C TYR A 65 12.24 -0.36 -13.10
N GLN A 66 13.26 0.48 -13.28
CA GLN A 66 13.08 1.86 -13.75
C GLN A 66 12.42 1.92 -15.13
N ALA A 67 12.81 1.05 -16.07
CA ALA A 67 12.19 0.97 -17.39
C ALA A 67 10.71 0.60 -17.26
N ALA A 68 10.37 -0.44 -16.51
CA ALA A 68 8.99 -0.87 -16.29
C ALA A 68 8.11 0.25 -15.68
N LEU A 69 8.66 1.08 -14.78
CA LEU A 69 7.94 2.23 -14.23
C LEU A 69 7.67 3.31 -15.30
N ARG A 70 8.66 3.59 -16.14
CA ARG A 70 8.49 4.55 -17.26
C ARG A 70 7.47 4.06 -18.27
N ASP A 71 7.46 2.77 -18.60
CA ASP A 71 6.48 2.14 -19.50
C ASP A 71 5.05 2.25 -18.97
N GLN A 72 4.89 2.33 -17.64
CA GLN A 72 3.58 2.58 -17.00
C GLN A 72 3.23 4.07 -16.88
N GLY A 73 4.07 4.96 -17.42
CA GLY A 73 3.84 6.40 -17.46
C GLY A 73 4.36 7.18 -16.24
N PHE A 74 5.16 6.55 -15.38
CA PHE A 74 5.76 7.26 -14.24
C PHE A 74 7.05 7.97 -14.63
N ARG A 75 7.18 9.22 -14.20
CA ARG A 75 8.46 9.91 -14.14
C ARG A 75 9.28 9.32 -13.01
N VAL A 76 10.48 8.84 -13.33
CA VAL A 76 11.37 8.17 -12.37
C VAL A 76 12.53 9.07 -12.04
N THR A 77 12.60 9.52 -10.80
CA THR A 77 13.72 10.28 -10.22
C THR A 77 14.61 9.32 -9.45
N VAL A 78 15.88 9.25 -9.82
CA VAL A 78 16.87 8.34 -9.21
C VAL A 78 17.91 9.16 -8.49
N LYS A 79 18.13 8.88 -7.20
CA LYS A 79 19.16 9.51 -6.38
C LYS A 79 20.26 8.52 -6.02
N PRO A 80 21.55 8.87 -6.21
CA PRO A 80 22.64 8.02 -5.75
C PRO A 80 22.66 7.96 -4.22
N VAL A 81 22.94 6.78 -3.71
CA VAL A 81 23.24 6.57 -2.28
C VAL A 81 24.63 7.13 -1.99
N LYS A 82 24.72 8.03 -1.03
CA LYS A 82 25.98 8.59 -0.54
C LYS A 82 26.41 7.87 0.72
N TYR A 83 27.71 7.61 0.83
CA TYR A 83 28.34 6.95 1.97
C TYR A 83 29.07 8.00 2.79
N TYR A 84 28.83 8.01 4.08
CA TYR A 84 29.47 8.89 5.04
C TYR A 84 30.16 8.03 6.09
N ARG A 85 31.34 8.41 6.51
CA ARG A 85 32.02 7.82 7.66
C ARG A 85 32.04 8.85 8.78
N ASP A 86 31.65 8.43 9.97
CA ASP A 86 31.81 9.24 11.18
C ASP A 86 33.26 9.17 11.70
N GLU A 87 33.53 9.89 12.78
CA GLU A 87 34.85 9.94 13.42
C GLU A 87 35.25 8.59 14.01
N GLU A 88 34.31 7.71 14.29
CA GLU A 88 34.53 6.34 14.81
C GLU A 88 34.72 5.32 13.67
N GLY A 89 34.64 5.75 12.41
CA GLY A 89 34.85 4.91 11.23
C GLY A 89 33.60 4.10 10.82
N VAL A 90 32.44 4.35 11.44
CA VAL A 90 31.17 3.71 11.09
C VAL A 90 30.65 4.31 9.80
N GLU A 91 30.39 3.45 8.81
CA GLU A 91 29.85 3.88 7.53
C GLU A 91 28.33 3.95 7.59
N THR A 92 27.77 5.11 7.27
CA THR A 92 26.34 5.34 7.15
C THR A 92 25.98 5.70 5.72
N THR A 93 24.77 5.35 5.29
CA THR A 93 24.28 5.65 3.94
C THR A 93 23.14 6.65 4.00
N LYS A 94 23.10 7.58 3.06
CA LYS A 94 22.03 8.56 2.92
C LYS A 94 21.65 8.76 1.46
N SER A 95 20.36 8.83 1.19
CA SER A 95 19.81 9.27 -0.09
C SER A 95 18.73 10.32 0.20
N ASN A 96 18.75 11.43 -0.52
CA ASN A 96 17.78 12.52 -0.32
C ASN A 96 16.66 12.47 -1.38
N ALA A 97 16.17 11.28 -1.70
CA ALA A 97 15.06 11.10 -2.63
C ALA A 97 13.74 11.67 -2.06
N ASP A 98 13.57 11.60 -0.76
CA ASP A 98 12.50 12.17 0.05
C ASP A 98 12.41 13.70 -0.10
N LEU A 99 13.54 14.39 -0.02
CA LEU A 99 13.61 15.84 -0.20
C LEU A 99 13.17 16.26 -1.60
N ASP A 100 13.64 15.57 -2.66
CA ASP A 100 13.23 15.85 -4.03
C ASP A 100 11.72 15.64 -4.19
N MET A 101 11.18 14.54 -3.62
CA MET A 101 9.75 14.28 -3.63
C MET A 101 8.97 15.41 -2.96
N ALA A 102 9.42 15.88 -1.79
CA ALA A 102 8.77 16.96 -1.07
C ALA A 102 8.75 18.27 -1.89
N VAL A 103 9.86 18.62 -2.53
CA VAL A 103 9.96 19.82 -3.38
C VAL A 103 9.06 19.70 -4.60
N ASP A 104 9.14 18.58 -5.33
CA ASP A 104 8.34 18.37 -6.54
C ASP A 104 6.84 18.41 -6.23
N VAL A 105 6.39 17.73 -5.18
CA VAL A 105 4.98 17.71 -4.77
C VAL A 105 4.45 19.11 -4.45
N LEU A 106 5.24 19.92 -3.73
CA LEU A 106 4.82 21.28 -3.36
C LEU A 106 4.78 22.23 -4.56
N THR A 107 5.69 22.08 -5.53
CA THR A 107 5.75 22.91 -6.72
C THR A 107 4.73 22.51 -7.78
N GLU A 108 4.48 21.22 -7.95
CA GLU A 108 3.54 20.69 -8.95
C GLU A 108 2.07 20.73 -8.50
N SER A 109 1.80 20.92 -7.19
CA SER A 109 0.46 20.84 -6.60
C SER A 109 -0.51 21.95 -7.00
N GLU A 110 -0.05 23.07 -7.55
CA GLU A 110 -0.92 24.23 -7.86
C GLU A 110 -2.10 23.93 -8.79
N ARG A 111 -1.98 22.87 -9.59
CA ARG A 111 -3.01 22.45 -10.54
C ARG A 111 -3.64 21.10 -10.20
N LEU A 112 -3.43 20.60 -8.99
CA LEU A 112 -3.92 19.31 -8.55
C LEU A 112 -5.08 19.50 -7.57
N ASP A 113 -6.10 18.68 -7.71
CA ASP A 113 -7.23 18.63 -6.79
C ASP A 113 -7.00 17.58 -5.70
N THR A 114 -6.27 16.50 -6.04
CA THR A 114 -5.92 15.42 -5.11
C THR A 114 -4.45 15.01 -5.30
N VAL A 115 -3.77 14.82 -4.18
CA VAL A 115 -2.41 14.27 -4.13
C VAL A 115 -2.43 12.96 -3.36
N LEU A 116 -1.94 11.88 -3.97
CA LEU A 116 -1.67 10.61 -3.32
C LEU A 116 -0.18 10.49 -3.03
N LEU A 117 0.18 10.43 -1.75
CA LEU A 117 1.53 10.19 -1.27
C LEU A 117 1.66 8.73 -0.84
N ALA A 118 2.48 7.96 -1.52
CA ALA A 118 2.82 6.60 -1.12
C ALA A 118 4.14 6.61 -0.32
N THR A 119 4.02 6.74 0.99
CA THR A 119 5.11 6.76 1.98
C THR A 119 4.56 6.51 3.38
N GLY A 120 5.39 5.99 4.28
CA GLY A 120 5.10 5.88 5.72
C GLY A 120 5.88 6.88 6.56
N ASP A 121 6.74 7.69 5.93
CA ASP A 121 7.67 8.59 6.63
C ASP A 121 6.95 9.80 7.24
N GLY A 122 7.11 9.95 8.56
CA GLY A 122 6.51 11.04 9.34
C GLY A 122 6.95 12.44 8.93
N ASP A 123 8.12 12.59 8.31
CA ASP A 123 8.62 13.90 7.89
C ASP A 123 7.72 14.54 6.82
N PHE A 124 6.96 13.74 6.08
CA PHE A 124 5.98 14.22 5.12
C PHE A 124 4.75 14.89 5.72
N ILE A 125 4.54 14.88 7.04
CA ILE A 125 3.38 15.55 7.65
C ILE A 125 3.35 17.06 7.34
N ARG A 126 4.51 17.69 7.25
CA ARG A 126 4.60 19.13 6.89
C ARG A 126 4.18 19.35 5.44
N VAL A 127 4.53 18.44 4.54
CA VAL A 127 4.12 18.46 3.13
C VAL A 127 2.60 18.28 3.03
N VAL A 128 2.03 17.32 3.76
CA VAL A 128 0.57 17.10 3.84
C VAL A 128 -0.16 18.38 4.24
N ARG A 129 0.25 19.01 5.35
CA ARG A 129 -0.38 20.25 5.84
C ARG A 129 -0.26 21.41 4.85
N ALA A 130 0.88 21.54 4.16
CA ALA A 130 1.09 22.58 3.16
C ALA A 130 0.18 22.37 1.94
N LEU A 131 0.00 21.13 1.48
CA LEU A 131 -0.91 20.77 0.38
C LEU A 131 -2.36 21.04 0.74
N GLN A 132 -2.79 20.63 1.95
CA GLN A 132 -4.13 20.90 2.46
C GLN A 132 -4.42 22.40 2.57
N SER A 133 -3.43 23.20 2.99
CA SER A 133 -3.54 24.67 3.04
C SER A 133 -3.69 25.30 1.64
N LYS A 134 -3.22 24.63 0.60
CA LYS A 134 -3.42 25.04 -0.81
C LYS A 134 -4.75 24.54 -1.39
N GLY A 135 -5.56 23.81 -0.61
CA GLY A 135 -6.86 23.27 -1.03
C GLY A 135 -6.78 21.91 -1.73
N CYS A 136 -5.62 21.24 -1.74
CA CYS A 136 -5.52 19.89 -2.24
C CYS A 136 -6.04 18.89 -1.21
N ARG A 137 -6.82 17.90 -1.64
CA ARG A 137 -7.09 16.70 -0.88
C ARG A 137 -5.83 15.83 -0.86
N VAL A 138 -5.39 15.39 0.32
CA VAL A 138 -4.18 14.57 0.46
C VAL A 138 -4.54 13.18 0.97
N GLU A 139 -4.21 12.18 0.18
CA GLU A 139 -4.34 10.78 0.52
C GLU A 139 -2.95 10.19 0.75
N VAL A 140 -2.78 9.44 1.85
CA VAL A 140 -1.52 8.75 2.16
C VAL A 140 -1.74 7.26 2.04
N LEU A 141 -0.89 6.59 1.26
CA LEU A 141 -0.86 5.14 1.15
C LEU A 141 0.41 4.62 1.81
N GLY A 142 0.26 3.66 2.71
CA GLY A 142 1.37 3.01 3.38
C GLY A 142 1.05 1.56 3.73
N PHE A 143 2.06 0.84 4.20
CA PHE A 143 1.96 -0.55 4.64
C PHE A 143 2.33 -0.67 6.12
N ASP A 144 3.52 -1.15 6.44
CA ASP A 144 4.04 -1.20 7.80
C ASP A 144 4.75 0.11 8.20
N ASN A 145 4.96 0.31 9.49
CA ASN A 145 5.74 1.42 10.06
C ASN A 145 5.33 2.83 9.60
N VAL A 146 4.05 3.02 9.30
CA VAL A 146 3.52 4.35 8.96
C VAL A 146 3.44 5.21 10.21
N SER A 147 4.03 6.40 10.16
CA SER A 147 3.94 7.39 11.25
C SER A 147 2.48 7.67 11.61
N ARG A 148 2.17 7.63 12.91
CA ARG A 148 0.83 7.93 13.40
C ARG A 148 0.39 9.35 13.03
N GLU A 149 1.31 10.32 13.16
CA GLU A 149 1.01 11.71 12.82
C GLU A 149 0.68 11.87 11.33
N LEU A 150 1.41 11.18 10.46
CA LEU A 150 1.16 11.17 9.02
C LEU A 150 -0.20 10.54 8.68
N ARG A 151 -0.53 9.41 9.31
CA ARG A 151 -1.80 8.71 9.15
C ARG A 151 -2.99 9.57 9.59
N ASP A 152 -2.88 10.19 10.77
CA ASP A 152 -3.97 10.96 11.37
C ASP A 152 -4.11 12.35 10.72
N GLY A 153 -3.05 12.88 10.11
CA GLY A 153 -3.03 14.19 9.48
C GLY A 153 -3.48 14.21 8.01
N ALA A 154 -3.50 13.06 7.33
CA ALA A 154 -4.00 12.95 5.96
C ALA A 154 -5.53 13.06 5.91
N ASP A 155 -6.10 13.57 4.81
CA ASP A 155 -7.55 13.54 4.58
C ASP A 155 -8.08 12.11 4.47
N GLN A 156 -7.21 11.19 4.01
CA GLN A 156 -7.50 9.77 3.97
C GLN A 156 -6.20 8.95 4.04
N PHE A 157 -6.16 7.99 4.97
CA PHE A 157 -5.11 6.98 5.00
C PHE A 157 -5.60 5.70 4.31
N ILE A 158 -4.74 5.13 3.47
CA ILE A 158 -4.98 3.90 2.72
C ILE A 158 -3.97 2.86 3.16
N ASN A 159 -4.45 1.78 3.79
CA ASN A 159 -3.60 0.63 4.05
C ASN A 159 -3.41 -0.16 2.75
N GLY A 160 -2.19 -0.17 2.22
CA GLY A 160 -1.88 -0.80 0.93
C GLY A 160 -2.13 -2.31 0.89
N TYR A 161 -2.07 -2.98 2.03
CA TYR A 161 -2.40 -4.42 2.10
C TYR A 161 -3.85 -4.73 1.75
N LEU A 162 -4.77 -3.80 2.05
CA LEU A 162 -6.20 -4.00 1.83
C LEU A 162 -6.63 -3.71 0.38
N VAL A 163 -5.79 -3.02 -0.38
CA VAL A 163 -6.11 -2.64 -1.76
C VAL A 163 -6.06 -3.89 -2.67
N PRO A 164 -7.16 -4.23 -3.34
CA PRO A 164 -7.23 -5.38 -4.23
C PRO A 164 -6.14 -5.37 -5.29
N ASN A 165 -5.38 -6.46 -5.38
CA ASN A 165 -4.30 -6.67 -6.35
C ASN A 165 -3.14 -5.66 -6.29
N LEU A 166 -3.04 -4.78 -5.31
CA LEU A 166 -1.92 -3.83 -5.19
C LEU A 166 -0.60 -4.55 -4.92
N LEU A 167 -0.63 -5.54 -4.02
CA LEU A 167 0.48 -6.49 -3.85
C LEU A 167 0.12 -7.84 -4.49
N PRO A 168 1.09 -8.50 -5.13
CA PRO A 168 0.85 -9.82 -5.70
C PRO A 168 0.43 -10.82 -4.62
N LEU A 169 -0.60 -11.59 -4.92
CA LEU A 169 -1.00 -12.74 -4.13
C LEU A 169 -0.23 -13.96 -4.65
N ARG A 170 0.37 -14.71 -3.74
CA ARG A 170 1.08 -15.94 -4.06
C ARG A 170 0.24 -17.14 -3.60
N ASP A 171 0.38 -18.24 -4.32
CA ASP A 171 -0.17 -19.54 -3.92
C ASP A 171 -1.69 -19.53 -3.67
N ASN A 172 -2.45 -19.01 -4.62
CA ASN A 172 -3.90 -19.17 -4.60
C ASN A 172 -4.27 -20.66 -4.59
N PRO A 173 -5.25 -21.07 -3.75
CA PRO A 173 -5.70 -22.47 -3.70
C PRO A 173 -6.27 -22.94 -5.05
N THR A 174 -6.88 -22.04 -5.81
CA THR A 174 -7.33 -22.32 -7.19
C THR A 174 -6.44 -21.55 -8.18
N PRO A 175 -5.69 -22.26 -9.05
CA PRO A 175 -4.90 -21.61 -10.07
C PRO A 175 -5.75 -20.68 -10.95
N GLY A 176 -5.27 -19.44 -11.16
CA GLY A 176 -5.97 -18.45 -11.98
C GLY A 176 -7.13 -17.73 -11.30
N ALA A 177 -7.51 -18.09 -10.08
CA ALA A 177 -8.50 -17.34 -9.33
C ALA A 177 -8.03 -15.89 -9.06
N ARG A 178 -8.91 -14.93 -9.34
CA ARG A 178 -8.62 -13.50 -9.14
C ARG A 178 -9.16 -13.02 -7.80
N TRP A 179 -8.61 -11.95 -7.30
CA TRP A 179 -9.08 -11.29 -6.11
C TRP A 179 -10.62 -11.17 -6.08
N GLY A 180 -11.22 -11.52 -4.96
CA GLY A 180 -12.67 -11.48 -4.76
C GLY A 180 -13.45 -12.67 -5.32
N GLN A 181 -12.81 -13.58 -6.05
CA GLN A 181 -13.40 -14.84 -6.50
C GLN A 181 -13.14 -15.97 -5.50
N TYR A 182 -14.02 -16.96 -5.45
CA TYR A 182 -13.79 -18.16 -4.66
C TYR A 182 -12.54 -18.91 -5.14
N GLY A 183 -11.75 -19.39 -4.21
CA GLY A 183 -10.46 -20.00 -4.47
C GLY A 183 -9.30 -19.02 -4.62
N ALA A 184 -9.54 -17.71 -4.46
CA ALA A 184 -8.47 -16.72 -4.35
C ALA A 184 -8.14 -16.43 -2.89
N LYS A 185 -6.91 -15.98 -2.64
CA LYS A 185 -6.56 -15.27 -1.41
C LYS A 185 -7.00 -13.83 -1.51
N VAL A 186 -7.49 -13.29 -0.41
CA VAL A 186 -7.84 -11.87 -0.26
C VAL A 186 -7.39 -11.37 1.10
N ARG A 187 -7.38 -10.05 1.30
CA ARG A 187 -7.00 -9.44 2.57
C ARG A 187 -8.11 -8.57 3.11
N GLY A 188 -8.22 -8.56 4.44
CA GLY A 188 -9.23 -7.78 5.12
C GLY A 188 -8.88 -7.58 6.59
N ILE A 189 -9.78 -6.92 7.31
CA ILE A 189 -9.69 -6.66 8.74
C ILE A 189 -10.85 -7.31 9.49
N CYS A 190 -10.55 -7.87 10.65
CA CYS A 190 -11.59 -8.45 11.50
C CYS A 190 -12.34 -7.33 12.24
N ASN A 191 -13.60 -7.14 11.88
CA ASN A 191 -14.47 -6.13 12.49
C ASN A 191 -15.38 -6.71 13.59
N ARG A 192 -15.56 -8.02 13.64
CA ARG A 192 -16.37 -8.72 14.66
C ARG A 192 -15.77 -10.10 14.93
N PHE A 193 -15.55 -10.40 16.19
CA PHE A 193 -15.07 -11.71 16.65
C PHE A 193 -15.54 -11.96 18.08
N SER A 194 -16.00 -13.19 18.33
CA SER A 194 -16.31 -13.72 19.67
C SER A 194 -15.48 -14.97 19.90
N ILE A 195 -14.64 -14.94 20.92
CA ILE A 195 -13.82 -16.09 21.30
C ILE A 195 -14.68 -17.19 21.93
N GLU A 196 -15.74 -16.80 22.63
CA GLU A 196 -16.67 -17.74 23.30
C GLU A 196 -17.49 -18.52 22.27
N ASP A 197 -17.99 -17.84 21.24
CA ASP A 197 -18.76 -18.46 20.16
C ASP A 197 -17.85 -19.13 19.12
N GLY A 198 -16.55 -18.83 19.13
CA GLY A 198 -15.55 -19.44 18.25
C GLY A 198 -15.65 -19.00 16.79
N TYR A 199 -16.23 -17.83 16.49
CA TYR A 199 -16.34 -17.32 15.12
C TYR A 199 -16.25 -15.80 15.02
N GLY A 200 -16.04 -15.32 13.80
CA GLY A 200 -15.99 -13.88 13.48
C GLY A 200 -16.23 -13.57 12.02
N PHE A 201 -16.08 -12.28 11.69
CA PHE A 201 -16.23 -11.77 10.35
C PHE A 201 -15.06 -10.87 10.00
N ILE A 202 -14.51 -11.06 8.78
CA ILE A 202 -13.47 -10.22 8.18
C ILE A 202 -14.13 -9.39 7.10
N ALA A 203 -13.98 -8.07 7.18
CA ALA A 203 -14.40 -7.14 6.15
C ALA A 203 -13.29 -6.99 5.09
N TYR A 204 -13.63 -7.16 3.82
CA TYR A 204 -12.69 -7.02 2.70
C TYR A 204 -13.34 -6.33 1.50
N TRP A 205 -12.54 -5.68 0.67
CA TRP A 205 -12.97 -5.18 -0.63
C TRP A 205 -12.93 -6.29 -1.66
N SER A 206 -14.05 -6.57 -2.34
CA SER A 206 -14.09 -7.60 -3.39
C SER A 206 -13.52 -7.13 -4.73
N ALA A 207 -13.43 -5.82 -4.94
CA ALA A 207 -12.86 -5.16 -6.11
C ALA A 207 -12.21 -3.85 -5.69
N LEU A 208 -11.48 -3.24 -6.62
CA LEU A 208 -10.89 -1.91 -6.41
C LEU A 208 -12.01 -0.89 -6.15
N PRO A 209 -11.88 -0.03 -5.11
CA PRO A 209 -12.87 1.01 -4.84
C PRO A 209 -13.06 1.97 -6.01
N GLU A 210 -14.32 2.29 -6.31
CA GLU A 210 -14.67 3.26 -7.36
C GLU A 210 -15.00 4.64 -6.78
N THR A 211 -15.32 4.72 -5.49
CA THR A 211 -15.68 5.97 -4.79
C THR A 211 -14.43 6.73 -4.32
N PRO A 212 -14.47 8.08 -4.33
CA PRO A 212 -13.36 8.90 -3.83
C PRO A 212 -13.16 8.75 -2.32
N ILE A 213 -14.23 8.48 -1.56
CA ILE A 213 -14.20 8.31 -0.11
C ILE A 213 -14.20 6.82 0.22
N LEU A 214 -13.05 6.26 0.58
CA LEU A 214 -12.92 4.83 0.83
C LEU A 214 -13.77 4.33 2.00
N ALA A 215 -14.07 5.18 2.98
CA ALA A 215 -14.97 4.85 4.08
C ALA A 215 -16.41 4.54 3.61
N ALA A 216 -16.81 5.08 2.45
CA ALA A 216 -18.09 4.79 1.80
C ALA A 216 -18.06 3.57 0.88
N THR A 217 -16.87 2.98 0.68
CA THR A 217 -16.73 1.76 -0.14
C THR A 217 -17.36 0.58 0.58
N GLU A 218 -18.24 -0.10 -0.12
CA GLU A 218 -18.86 -1.30 0.40
C GLU A 218 -17.83 -2.41 0.62
N THR A 219 -17.79 -2.95 1.84
CA THR A 219 -17.00 -4.14 2.17
C THR A 219 -17.90 -5.36 2.22
N LYS A 220 -17.39 -6.49 1.77
CA LYS A 220 -18.07 -7.79 1.94
C LYS A 220 -17.59 -8.47 3.22
N PRO A 221 -18.48 -9.06 4.01
CA PRO A 221 -18.10 -9.89 5.13
C PRO A 221 -17.65 -11.27 4.66
N ALA A 222 -16.57 -11.80 5.23
CA ALA A 222 -16.22 -13.21 5.15
C ALA A 222 -16.30 -13.81 6.55
N TYR A 223 -17.08 -14.86 6.69
CA TYR A 223 -17.24 -15.62 7.94
C TYR A 223 -16.00 -16.48 8.19
N PHE A 224 -15.57 -16.59 9.44
CA PHE A 224 -14.52 -17.54 9.81
C PHE A 224 -14.76 -18.17 11.17
N LYS A 225 -14.25 -19.37 11.32
CA LYS A 225 -14.17 -20.09 12.61
C LYS A 225 -12.81 -19.82 13.26
N LEU A 226 -12.75 -19.85 14.58
CA LEU A 226 -11.49 -19.76 15.33
C LEU A 226 -10.44 -20.76 14.81
N SER A 227 -10.87 -21.98 14.48
CA SER A 227 -10.01 -23.03 13.91
C SER A 227 -9.46 -22.72 12.52
N SER A 228 -9.94 -21.68 11.84
CA SER A 228 -9.41 -21.21 10.55
C SER A 228 -8.17 -20.33 10.68
N LEU A 229 -7.88 -19.82 11.88
CA LEU A 229 -6.64 -19.12 12.19
C LEU A 229 -5.48 -20.13 12.21
N VAL A 230 -4.45 -19.88 11.42
CA VAL A 230 -3.23 -20.73 11.41
C VAL A 230 -2.45 -20.57 12.71
N ASP A 231 -2.40 -19.34 13.24
CA ASP A 231 -1.89 -19.05 14.57
C ASP A 231 -3.03 -18.64 15.50
N ALA A 232 -3.34 -19.51 16.47
CA ALA A 232 -4.41 -19.27 17.44
C ALA A 232 -4.16 -18.06 18.35
N GLN A 233 -2.89 -17.64 18.54
CA GLN A 233 -2.56 -16.47 19.38
C GLN A 233 -3.10 -15.17 18.78
N VAL A 234 -3.33 -15.13 17.46
CA VAL A 234 -3.95 -14.00 16.78
C VAL A 234 -5.34 -13.67 17.33
N ALA A 235 -6.07 -14.67 17.83
CA ALA A 235 -7.41 -14.48 18.40
C ALA A 235 -7.44 -13.43 19.51
N ALA A 236 -6.40 -13.37 20.35
CA ALA A 236 -6.31 -12.38 21.44
C ALA A 236 -6.18 -10.92 20.96
N ARG A 237 -5.83 -10.73 19.68
CA ARG A 237 -5.69 -9.39 19.05
C ARG A 237 -6.94 -8.96 18.28
N LEU A 238 -7.96 -9.82 18.18
CA LEU A 238 -9.17 -9.58 17.41
C LEU A 238 -10.36 -9.23 18.32
N PRO A 239 -11.32 -8.38 17.86
CA PRO A 239 -11.31 -7.69 16.57
C PRO A 239 -10.30 -6.53 16.53
N SER A 240 -9.78 -6.21 15.36
CA SER A 240 -8.79 -5.13 15.20
C SER A 240 -8.87 -4.49 13.81
N ARG A 241 -8.68 -3.16 13.76
CA ARG A 241 -8.51 -2.42 12.52
C ARG A 241 -7.05 -2.33 12.05
N GLN A 242 -6.11 -2.76 12.89
CA GLN A 242 -4.67 -2.68 12.60
C GLN A 242 -4.11 -4.02 12.11
N VAL A 243 -4.71 -5.12 12.53
CA VAL A 243 -4.30 -6.47 12.10
C VAL A 243 -4.91 -6.78 10.75
N VAL A 244 -4.07 -6.89 9.73
CA VAL A 244 -4.47 -7.30 8.39
C VAL A 244 -4.37 -8.82 8.28
N LEU A 245 -5.48 -9.43 7.89
CA LEU A 245 -5.61 -10.87 7.72
C LEU A 245 -5.63 -11.21 6.22
N GLU A 246 -4.79 -12.13 5.77
CA GLU A 246 -4.86 -12.78 4.46
C GLU A 246 -5.52 -14.14 4.62
N PHE A 247 -6.46 -14.46 3.77
CA PHE A 247 -7.24 -15.68 3.86
C PHE A 247 -7.69 -16.20 2.49
N GLU A 248 -7.97 -17.48 2.44
CA GLU A 248 -8.58 -18.13 1.28
C GLU A 248 -10.09 -17.93 1.30
N LEU A 249 -10.64 -17.41 0.19
CA LEU A 249 -12.07 -17.15 0.04
C LEU A 249 -12.77 -18.38 -0.52
N HIS A 250 -13.70 -18.94 0.27
CA HIS A 250 -14.49 -20.11 -0.11
C HIS A 250 -15.98 -19.80 -0.21
N PRO A 251 -16.74 -20.59 -0.98
CA PRO A 251 -18.20 -20.46 -1.01
C PRO A 251 -18.81 -20.56 0.39
N PRO A 252 -19.94 -19.89 0.64
CA PRO A 252 -20.63 -20.00 1.93
C PRO A 252 -21.14 -21.41 2.15
N ALA A 253 -21.14 -21.85 3.41
CA ALA A 253 -21.68 -23.16 3.79
C ALA A 253 -23.21 -23.26 3.62
N ARG A 254 -23.91 -22.11 3.62
CA ARG A 254 -25.37 -22.00 3.38
C ARG A 254 -25.60 -21.01 2.24
N ALA A 255 -26.63 -21.24 1.43
CA ALA A 255 -26.93 -20.42 0.25
C ALA A 255 -26.99 -18.90 0.55
N ASP A 256 -27.57 -18.52 1.69
CA ASP A 256 -27.73 -17.11 2.10
C ASP A 256 -26.60 -16.63 3.05
N GLY A 257 -25.54 -17.41 3.20
CA GLY A 257 -24.44 -17.11 4.12
C GLY A 257 -23.39 -16.19 3.50
N ALA A 258 -22.55 -15.62 4.36
CA ALA A 258 -21.32 -14.95 3.92
C ALA A 258 -20.29 -15.97 3.41
N PRO A 259 -19.44 -15.61 2.43
CA PRO A 259 -18.28 -16.41 2.06
C PRO A 259 -17.47 -16.85 3.27
N GLU A 260 -16.82 -18.00 3.18
CA GLU A 260 -16.03 -18.56 4.28
C GLU A 260 -14.55 -18.20 4.09
N ALA A 261 -13.92 -17.64 5.13
CA ALA A 261 -12.50 -17.40 5.19
C ALA A 261 -11.78 -18.59 5.85
N ARG A 262 -10.79 -19.16 5.15
CA ARG A 262 -10.00 -20.28 5.63
C ARG A 262 -8.51 -19.98 5.56
N ARG A 263 -7.70 -20.73 6.33
CA ARG A 263 -6.24 -20.63 6.38
C ARG A 263 -5.77 -19.17 6.57
N ILE A 264 -6.25 -18.57 7.65
CA ILE A 264 -6.08 -17.15 7.94
C ILE A 264 -4.71 -16.90 8.55
N HIS A 265 -3.94 -16.01 7.94
CA HIS A 265 -2.63 -15.55 8.38
C HIS A 265 -2.64 -14.04 8.64
N VAL A 266 -1.78 -13.59 9.56
CA VAL A 266 -1.48 -12.17 9.70
C VAL A 266 -0.45 -11.77 8.64
N VAL A 267 -0.66 -10.63 7.96
CA VAL A 267 0.21 -10.12 6.89
C VAL A 267 1.18 -9.07 7.42
N ASN A 268 0.69 -8.21 8.30
CA ASN A 268 1.46 -7.12 8.87
C ASN A 268 1.94 -7.47 10.28
N ALA A 269 3.11 -6.95 10.64
CA ALA A 269 3.77 -7.19 11.94
C ALA A 269 3.02 -6.55 13.13
#